data_da37b75d5e552484c611c5c6a2fa135c
#
_entry.id   da37b75d5e552484c611c5c6a2fa135c
#
_cell.length_a   1.000
_cell.length_b   1.000
_cell.length_c   1.000
_cell.angle_alpha   90.00
_cell.angle_beta   90.00
_cell.angle_gamma   90.00
#
_symmetry.space_group_name_H-M   'P 1'
#
loop_
_entity.id
_entity.type
_entity.pdbx_description
1 polymer ?
#
loop_
_entity_poly.entity_id
_entity_poly.type
_entity_poly.pdbx_seq_one_letter_code
_entity_poly.pdbx_strand_id
1 'polypeptide(L)'
;MFEAMLQGWRAQQTARGLREGTMVEREHLMRRFLEFTNAYPWDWLPGHVEEFTLSHISERHLAPSTIRNYQVSLRLFSEFLADPRYGWAPACEEAFGDGVHPVAICHEWNTIAHLSDYEGDPEARPFSREEMQRFLDYADAQVDRAVKAGRKGVLAAYRDATIFKVMYGWGLRRTETAKLDLLDWGRNPAAPELGPYGTVQVRYGKAKRGQPSRRRSVASVMGWAVESLADYVENIRPRFEPTEHPALFLTERAGRLKASEVNARFAAYRDALGLPSSLTPHSLRHSADRRPLRTLRVAEPAAGAVCRP
;
A
#
# COMPACT_ATOMS: atom_id res chain seq x y z
N MET A 1 -32.42 -10.09 4.48
CA MET A 1 -31.57 -11.29 4.60
C MET A 1 -30.11 -11.00 4.21
N PHE A 2 -29.78 -10.61 2.97
CA PHE A 2 -28.38 -10.41 2.50
C PHE A 2 -27.55 -9.46 3.39
N GLU A 3 -28.09 -8.31 3.80
CA GLU A 3 -27.37 -7.38 4.68
C GLU A 3 -27.06 -8.02 6.05
N ALA A 4 -27.98 -8.84 6.59
CA ALA A 4 -27.73 -9.57 7.84
C ALA A 4 -26.60 -10.61 7.66
N MET A 5 -26.53 -11.29 6.51
CA MET A 5 -25.45 -12.21 6.18
C MET A 5 -24.10 -11.49 6.12
N LEU A 6 -24.04 -10.30 5.48
CA LEU A 6 -22.81 -9.48 5.45
C LEU A 6 -22.39 -9.03 6.85
N GLN A 7 -23.34 -8.59 7.68
CA GLN A 7 -23.07 -8.19 9.07
C GLN A 7 -22.55 -9.37 9.90
N GLY A 8 -23.16 -10.55 9.79
CA GLY A 8 -22.70 -11.77 10.45
C GLY A 8 -21.27 -12.15 10.02
N TRP A 9 -20.99 -12.08 8.71
CA TRP A 9 -19.65 -12.34 8.20
C TRP A 9 -18.62 -11.30 8.66
N ARG A 10 -19.01 -10.04 8.73
CA ARG A 10 -18.18 -8.97 9.29
C ARG A 10 -17.83 -9.24 10.75
N ALA A 11 -18.82 -9.64 11.57
CA ALA A 11 -18.60 -10.01 12.96
C ALA A 11 -17.61 -11.17 13.10
N GLN A 12 -17.77 -12.24 12.29
CA GLN A 12 -16.82 -13.36 12.23
C GLN A 12 -15.40 -12.90 11.86
N GLN A 13 -15.27 -12.05 10.85
CA GLN A 13 -13.97 -11.54 10.41
C GLN A 13 -13.32 -10.65 11.47
N THR A 14 -14.12 -9.83 12.16
CA THR A 14 -13.66 -8.98 13.27
C THR A 14 -13.14 -9.84 14.42
N ALA A 15 -13.87 -10.89 14.82
CA ALA A 15 -13.43 -11.84 15.84
C ALA A 15 -12.11 -12.54 15.48
N ARG A 16 -11.82 -12.70 14.19
CA ARG A 16 -10.56 -13.25 13.68
C ARG A 16 -9.44 -12.20 13.50
N GLY A 17 -9.67 -10.96 13.94
CA GLY A 17 -8.69 -9.88 13.88
C GLY A 17 -8.37 -9.37 12.47
N LEU A 18 -9.29 -9.49 11.50
CA LEU A 18 -9.10 -8.92 10.17
C LEU A 18 -9.17 -7.39 10.24
N ARG A 19 -8.42 -6.75 9.32
CA ARG A 19 -8.43 -5.28 9.22
C ARG A 19 -9.72 -4.79 8.58
N GLU A 20 -10.20 -3.65 9.04
CA GLU A 20 -11.39 -2.97 8.51
C GLU A 20 -11.36 -2.84 6.99
N GLY A 21 -10.26 -2.33 6.41
CA GLY A 21 -10.13 -2.18 4.96
C GLY A 21 -10.30 -3.50 4.19
N THR A 22 -9.81 -4.63 4.73
CA THR A 22 -10.00 -5.95 4.10
C THR A 22 -11.46 -6.38 4.13
N MET A 23 -12.16 -6.12 5.24
CA MET A 23 -13.59 -6.45 5.37
C MET A 23 -14.45 -5.64 4.41
N VAL A 24 -14.19 -4.33 4.32
CA VAL A 24 -14.88 -3.42 3.39
C VAL A 24 -14.66 -3.83 1.92
N GLU A 25 -13.42 -4.15 1.53
CA GLU A 25 -13.12 -4.63 0.17
C GLU A 25 -13.87 -5.92 -0.16
N ARG A 26 -13.96 -6.85 0.79
CA ARG A 26 -14.71 -8.11 0.63
C ARG A 26 -16.22 -7.90 0.53
N GLU A 27 -16.79 -7.04 1.37
CA GLU A 27 -18.20 -6.68 1.29
C GLU A 27 -18.56 -6.03 -0.05
N HIS A 28 -17.73 -5.10 -0.53
CA HIS A 28 -17.90 -4.51 -1.86
C HIS A 28 -17.85 -5.56 -2.98
N LEU A 29 -16.99 -6.56 -2.83
CA LEU A 29 -16.95 -7.66 -3.80
C LEU A 29 -18.23 -8.50 -3.77
N MET A 30 -18.78 -8.82 -2.59
CA MET A 30 -20.04 -9.57 -2.48
C MET A 30 -21.21 -8.80 -3.13
N ARG A 31 -21.28 -7.48 -2.92
CA ARG A 31 -22.29 -6.64 -3.55
C ARG A 31 -22.14 -6.61 -5.09
N ARG A 32 -20.91 -6.48 -5.59
CA ARG A 32 -20.65 -6.54 -7.05
C ARG A 32 -21.00 -7.91 -7.65
N PHE A 33 -20.77 -8.98 -6.89
CA PHE A 33 -21.12 -10.33 -7.34
C PHE A 33 -22.63 -10.52 -7.38
N LEU A 34 -23.37 -10.00 -6.39
CA LEU A 34 -24.83 -9.96 -6.39
C LEU A 34 -25.38 -9.15 -7.56
N GLU A 35 -24.83 -7.97 -7.84
CA GLU A 35 -25.21 -7.13 -8.99
C GLU A 35 -24.95 -7.85 -10.33
N PHE A 36 -23.81 -8.54 -10.44
CA PHE A 36 -23.43 -9.27 -11.64
C PHE A 36 -24.36 -10.45 -11.91
N THR A 37 -24.64 -11.26 -10.90
CA THR A 37 -25.49 -12.47 -11.03
C THR A 37 -26.98 -12.14 -11.07
N ASN A 38 -27.36 -10.95 -10.59
CA ASN A 38 -28.74 -10.57 -10.30
C ASN A 38 -29.49 -11.64 -9.48
N ALA A 39 -28.76 -12.34 -8.60
CA ALA A 39 -29.25 -13.42 -7.75
C ALA A 39 -28.74 -13.22 -6.31
N TYR A 40 -29.52 -13.65 -5.34
CA TYR A 40 -29.13 -13.61 -3.93
C TYR A 40 -28.28 -14.82 -3.51
N PRO A 41 -27.59 -14.81 -2.37
CA PRO A 41 -26.68 -15.89 -1.96
C PRO A 41 -27.31 -17.28 -1.87
N TRP A 42 -28.59 -17.40 -1.62
CA TRP A 42 -29.31 -18.68 -1.58
C TRP A 42 -29.64 -19.24 -2.98
N ASP A 43 -29.49 -18.44 -4.03
CA ASP A 43 -29.66 -18.81 -5.44
C ASP A 43 -28.34 -18.87 -6.21
N TRP A 44 -27.22 -18.62 -5.53
CA TRP A 44 -25.91 -18.65 -6.18
C TRP A 44 -25.49 -20.09 -6.54
N LEU A 45 -24.99 -20.22 -7.76
CA LEU A 45 -24.52 -21.48 -8.32
C LEU A 45 -23.02 -21.39 -8.67
N PRO A 46 -22.32 -22.53 -8.74
CA PRO A 46 -20.93 -22.58 -9.21
C PRO A 46 -20.70 -21.92 -10.56
N GLY A 47 -21.66 -22.05 -11.51
CA GLY A 47 -21.59 -21.40 -12.82
C GLY A 47 -21.51 -19.87 -12.76
N HIS A 48 -22.12 -19.23 -11.78
CA HIS A 48 -22.02 -17.78 -11.59
C HIS A 48 -20.56 -17.36 -11.27
N VAL A 49 -19.77 -18.19 -10.59
CA VAL A 49 -18.35 -17.93 -10.34
C VAL A 49 -17.56 -18.02 -11.64
N GLU A 50 -17.90 -18.97 -12.51
CA GLU A 50 -17.26 -19.15 -13.81
C GLU A 50 -17.55 -17.96 -14.73
N GLU A 51 -18.80 -17.54 -14.85
CA GLU A 51 -19.21 -16.39 -15.63
C GLU A 51 -18.58 -15.09 -15.14
N PHE A 52 -18.57 -14.87 -13.82
CA PHE A 52 -17.93 -13.72 -13.21
C PHE A 52 -16.41 -13.72 -13.46
N THR A 53 -15.78 -14.88 -13.38
CA THR A 53 -14.35 -15.05 -13.70
C THR A 53 -14.07 -14.74 -15.17
N LEU A 54 -14.87 -15.26 -16.09
CA LEU A 54 -14.73 -15.03 -17.52
C LEU A 54 -14.88 -13.55 -17.87
N SER A 55 -15.88 -12.85 -17.33
CA SER A 55 -16.07 -11.41 -17.57
C SER A 55 -14.86 -10.58 -17.10
N HIS A 56 -14.21 -10.97 -16.00
CA HIS A 56 -13.04 -10.29 -15.50
C HIS A 56 -11.77 -10.57 -16.31
N ILE A 57 -11.67 -11.73 -16.94
CA ILE A 57 -10.58 -12.07 -17.85
C ILE A 57 -10.76 -11.37 -19.19
N SER A 58 -11.94 -11.52 -19.83
CA SER A 58 -12.19 -11.09 -21.20
C SER A 58 -12.42 -9.60 -21.35
N GLU A 59 -13.19 -8.99 -20.43
CA GLU A 59 -13.61 -7.59 -20.55
C GLU A 59 -12.69 -6.64 -19.77
N ARG A 60 -12.23 -7.05 -18.58
CA ARG A 60 -11.46 -6.20 -17.69
C ARG A 60 -9.97 -6.50 -17.68
N HIS A 61 -9.54 -7.59 -18.30
CA HIS A 61 -8.13 -8.03 -18.38
C HIS A 61 -7.41 -8.00 -17.02
N LEU A 62 -8.10 -8.47 -15.96
CA LEU A 62 -7.52 -8.46 -14.63
C LEU A 62 -6.44 -9.54 -14.49
N ALA A 63 -5.40 -9.23 -13.73
CA ALA A 63 -4.34 -10.18 -13.44
C ALA A 63 -4.89 -11.44 -12.72
N PRO A 64 -4.39 -12.65 -13.01
CA PRO A 64 -4.82 -13.90 -12.38
C PRO A 64 -4.78 -13.86 -10.85
N SER A 65 -3.80 -13.18 -10.26
CA SER A 65 -3.70 -12.97 -8.81
C SER A 65 -4.88 -12.17 -8.23
N THR A 66 -5.39 -11.19 -8.96
CA THR A 66 -6.57 -10.40 -8.56
C THR A 66 -7.82 -11.27 -8.61
N ILE A 67 -7.99 -12.04 -9.68
CA ILE A 67 -9.14 -12.95 -9.85
C ILE A 67 -9.14 -14.01 -8.75
N ARG A 68 -7.99 -14.62 -8.44
CA ARG A 68 -7.87 -15.55 -7.31
C ARG A 68 -8.29 -14.92 -5.98
N ASN A 69 -7.90 -13.67 -5.72
CA ASN A 69 -8.32 -12.97 -4.50
C ASN A 69 -9.83 -12.78 -4.45
N TYR A 70 -10.49 -12.56 -5.58
CA TYR A 70 -11.94 -12.50 -5.66
C TYR A 70 -12.57 -13.85 -5.37
N GLN A 71 -12.09 -14.91 -6.03
CA GLN A 71 -12.54 -16.29 -5.80
C GLN A 71 -12.33 -16.74 -4.35
N VAL A 72 -11.20 -16.41 -3.73
CA VAL A 72 -10.97 -16.68 -2.30
C VAL A 72 -11.98 -15.95 -1.42
N SER A 73 -12.36 -14.73 -1.75
CA SER A 73 -13.33 -13.98 -0.96
C SER A 73 -14.74 -14.53 -1.12
N LEU A 74 -15.14 -14.90 -2.35
CA LEU A 74 -16.41 -15.59 -2.64
C LEU A 74 -16.48 -16.93 -1.92
N ARG A 75 -15.43 -17.73 -1.98
CA ARG A 75 -15.34 -19.01 -1.28
C ARG A 75 -15.55 -18.84 0.22
N LEU A 76 -14.81 -17.92 0.85
CA LEU A 76 -14.91 -17.70 2.29
C LEU A 76 -16.28 -17.21 2.73
N PHE A 77 -17.00 -16.48 1.88
CA PHE A 77 -18.35 -16.02 2.17
C PHE A 77 -19.36 -17.16 1.99
N SER A 78 -19.32 -17.89 0.87
CA SER A 78 -20.24 -19.02 0.63
C SER A 78 -20.03 -20.16 1.65
N GLU A 79 -18.79 -20.46 2.03
CA GLU A 79 -18.47 -21.40 3.11
C GLU A 79 -19.05 -20.93 4.47
N PHE A 80 -18.96 -19.63 4.78
CA PHE A 80 -19.57 -19.06 5.99
C PHE A 80 -21.08 -19.21 6.00
N LEU A 81 -21.73 -18.98 4.85
CA LEU A 81 -23.19 -19.11 4.75
C LEU A 81 -23.67 -20.56 4.79
N ALA A 82 -22.91 -21.47 4.18
CA ALA A 82 -23.22 -22.89 4.14
C ALA A 82 -22.89 -23.63 5.45
N ASP A 83 -22.12 -23.00 6.35
CA ASP A 83 -21.72 -23.61 7.62
C ASP A 83 -22.92 -23.67 8.60
N PRO A 84 -23.37 -24.86 8.98
CA PRO A 84 -24.57 -25.04 9.82
C PRO A 84 -24.46 -24.34 11.18
N ARG A 85 -23.25 -24.07 11.67
CA ARG A 85 -23.03 -23.38 12.95
C ARG A 85 -23.53 -21.93 12.96
N TYR A 86 -23.71 -21.31 11.78
CA TYR A 86 -24.22 -19.94 11.67
C TYR A 86 -25.72 -19.85 11.42
N GLY A 87 -26.40 -20.98 11.15
CA GLY A 87 -27.86 -21.05 11.04
C GLY A 87 -28.48 -20.35 9.83
N TRP A 88 -27.68 -20.05 8.79
CA TRP A 88 -28.20 -19.36 7.60
C TRP A 88 -29.07 -20.25 6.73
N ALA A 89 -28.76 -21.55 6.63
CA ALA A 89 -29.57 -22.49 5.86
C ALA A 89 -31.01 -22.57 6.38
N PRO A 90 -31.26 -22.90 7.65
CA PRO A 90 -32.64 -22.95 8.18
C PRO A 90 -33.33 -21.58 8.14
N ALA A 91 -32.61 -20.46 8.32
CA ALA A 91 -33.19 -19.13 8.22
C ALA A 91 -33.67 -18.79 6.80
N CYS A 92 -32.97 -19.29 5.77
CA CYS A 92 -33.39 -19.13 4.37
C CYS A 92 -34.58 -20.06 4.03
N GLU A 93 -34.57 -21.29 4.47
CA GLU A 93 -35.69 -22.24 4.29
C GLU A 93 -36.96 -21.72 4.93
N GLU A 94 -36.90 -21.18 6.14
CA GLU A 94 -38.04 -20.56 6.83
C GLU A 94 -38.57 -19.34 6.05
N ALA A 95 -37.69 -18.53 5.46
CA ALA A 95 -38.07 -17.29 4.76
C ALA A 95 -38.53 -17.50 3.33
N PHE A 96 -37.98 -18.49 2.61
CA PHE A 96 -38.14 -18.65 1.16
C PHE A 96 -38.66 -20.01 0.71
N GLY A 97 -38.81 -20.96 1.63
CA GLY A 97 -39.30 -22.31 1.39
C GLY A 97 -38.25 -23.41 1.47
N ASP A 98 -38.72 -24.64 1.59
CA ASP A 98 -37.83 -25.81 1.75
C ASP A 98 -36.87 -25.96 0.60
N GLY A 99 -35.61 -26.26 0.94
CA GLY A 99 -34.52 -26.46 0.00
C GLY A 99 -33.87 -25.18 -0.53
N VAL A 100 -34.38 -23.99 -0.17
CA VAL A 100 -33.77 -22.69 -0.55
C VAL A 100 -32.74 -22.30 0.52
N HIS A 101 -31.47 -22.61 0.27
CA HIS A 101 -30.39 -22.29 1.18
C HIS A 101 -29.05 -22.04 0.51
N PRO A 102 -28.16 -21.25 1.12
CA PRO A 102 -26.86 -20.98 0.55
C PRO A 102 -25.99 -22.24 0.49
N VAL A 103 -25.25 -22.41 -0.60
CA VAL A 103 -24.29 -23.49 -0.81
C VAL A 103 -22.88 -22.96 -1.03
N ALA A 104 -21.87 -23.80 -0.87
CA ALA A 104 -20.51 -23.46 -1.30
C ALA A 104 -20.47 -23.43 -2.83
N ILE A 105 -20.02 -22.32 -3.40
CA ILE A 105 -20.01 -22.08 -4.86
C ILE A 105 -18.62 -22.13 -5.49
N CYS A 106 -17.55 -22.11 -4.69
CA CYS A 106 -16.17 -22.11 -5.16
C CYS A 106 -15.49 -23.43 -4.82
N HIS A 107 -15.05 -24.12 -5.84
CA HIS A 107 -14.41 -25.45 -5.76
C HIS A 107 -13.08 -25.43 -6.52
N GLU A 108 -12.27 -26.49 -6.36
CA GLU A 108 -10.97 -26.60 -7.07
C GLU A 108 -11.13 -26.58 -8.60
N TRP A 109 -12.22 -27.16 -9.09
CA TRP A 109 -12.49 -27.27 -10.53
C TRP A 109 -13.04 -25.98 -11.18
N ASN A 110 -13.54 -24.99 -10.41
CA ASN A 110 -14.05 -23.71 -10.93
C ASN A 110 -13.27 -22.49 -10.42
N THR A 111 -12.11 -22.69 -9.81
CA THR A 111 -11.25 -21.61 -9.34
C THR A 111 -9.82 -21.74 -9.90
N ILE A 112 -9.16 -20.61 -10.07
CA ILE A 112 -7.78 -20.58 -10.59
C ILE A 112 -6.84 -21.15 -9.54
N ALA A 113 -6.15 -22.26 -9.88
CA ALA A 113 -5.16 -22.86 -9.01
C ALA A 113 -3.99 -21.92 -8.73
N HIS A 114 -3.46 -21.99 -7.50
CA HIS A 114 -2.23 -21.29 -7.15
C HIS A 114 -1.05 -22.14 -7.65
N LEU A 115 -0.49 -21.78 -8.78
CA LEU A 115 0.78 -22.33 -9.23
C LEU A 115 1.88 -21.64 -8.42
N SER A 116 2.66 -22.41 -7.67
CA SER A 116 3.75 -21.91 -6.83
C SER A 116 4.93 -21.38 -7.64
N ASP A 117 5.02 -21.73 -8.91
CA ASP A 117 6.07 -21.33 -9.81
C ASP A 117 5.67 -20.10 -10.64
N TYR A 118 6.25 -18.96 -10.25
CA TYR A 118 6.39 -17.76 -11.07
C TYR A 118 5.10 -17.04 -11.50
N GLU A 119 4.33 -16.56 -10.55
CA GLU A 119 3.37 -15.48 -10.79
C GLU A 119 3.90 -14.11 -10.31
N GLY A 120 5.16 -13.85 -10.53
CA GLY A 120 5.69 -12.50 -10.45
C GLY A 120 5.08 -11.70 -11.59
N ASP A 121 4.44 -10.56 -11.29
CA ASP A 121 4.05 -9.59 -12.30
C ASP A 121 5.31 -9.22 -13.11
N PRO A 122 5.45 -9.69 -14.37
CA PRO A 122 6.67 -9.46 -15.15
C PRO A 122 6.86 -7.98 -15.46
N GLU A 123 5.81 -7.15 -15.29
CA GLU A 123 5.88 -5.71 -15.44
C GLU A 123 6.40 -5.02 -14.18
N ALA A 124 6.19 -5.59 -12.97
CA ALA A 124 6.67 -5.01 -11.71
C ALA A 124 8.18 -5.23 -11.55
N ARG A 125 8.97 -4.26 -11.94
CA ARG A 125 10.43 -4.30 -11.85
C ARG A 125 11.02 -3.23 -10.93
N PRO A 126 12.25 -3.40 -10.43
CA PRO A 126 12.99 -2.32 -9.80
C PRO A 126 13.35 -1.24 -10.82
N PHE A 127 13.68 -0.06 -10.34
CA PHE A 127 14.31 0.97 -11.14
C PHE A 127 15.68 0.50 -11.65
N SER A 128 16.04 0.88 -12.87
CA SER A 128 17.45 0.89 -13.27
C SER A 128 18.20 1.96 -12.48
N ARG A 129 19.53 1.93 -12.54
CA ARG A 129 20.36 2.94 -11.86
C ARG A 129 20.11 4.34 -12.44
N GLU A 130 20.03 4.44 -13.74
CA GLU A 130 19.81 5.68 -14.49
C GLU A 130 18.40 6.22 -14.22
N GLU A 131 17.39 5.37 -14.24
CA GLU A 131 16.01 5.76 -13.91
C GLU A 131 15.89 6.27 -12.48
N MET A 132 16.54 5.59 -11.53
CA MET A 132 16.56 6.00 -10.12
C MET A 132 17.25 7.36 -9.96
N GLN A 133 18.40 7.56 -10.59
CA GLN A 133 19.10 8.83 -10.55
C GLN A 133 18.24 9.94 -11.13
N ARG A 134 17.68 9.74 -12.33
CA ARG A 134 16.77 10.70 -12.97
C ARG A 134 15.57 11.04 -12.10
N PHE A 135 15.01 10.05 -11.42
CA PHE A 135 13.84 10.25 -10.55
C PHE A 135 14.18 11.08 -9.32
N LEU A 136 15.30 10.81 -8.66
CA LEU A 136 15.75 11.57 -7.49
C LEU A 136 16.22 12.99 -7.86
N ASP A 137 16.97 13.14 -8.97
CA ASP A 137 17.38 14.44 -9.49
C ASP A 137 16.17 15.32 -9.87
N TYR A 138 15.14 14.71 -10.46
CA TYR A 138 13.91 15.42 -10.76
C TYR A 138 13.19 15.87 -9.49
N ALA A 139 13.16 15.04 -8.44
CA ALA A 139 12.57 15.38 -7.16
C ALA A 139 13.27 16.60 -6.53
N ASP A 140 14.60 16.64 -6.57
CA ASP A 140 15.39 17.78 -6.10
C ASP A 140 15.16 19.02 -6.98
N ALA A 141 15.12 18.86 -8.30
CA ALA A 141 14.82 19.96 -9.23
C ALA A 141 13.42 20.57 -9.03
N GLN A 142 12.42 19.79 -8.51
CA GLN A 142 11.13 20.37 -8.16
C GLN A 142 11.24 21.32 -6.95
N VAL A 143 12.13 21.03 -6.01
CA VAL A 143 12.41 21.93 -4.88
C VAL A 143 12.98 23.25 -5.40
N ASP A 144 14.01 23.19 -6.24
CA ASP A 144 14.64 24.37 -6.82
C ASP A 144 13.65 25.23 -7.63
N ARG A 145 12.79 24.57 -8.41
CA ARG A 145 11.74 25.27 -9.18
C ARG A 145 10.73 25.96 -8.27
N ALA A 146 10.30 25.29 -7.20
CA ALA A 146 9.36 25.85 -6.26
C ALA A 146 9.96 27.05 -5.51
N VAL A 147 11.22 26.96 -5.09
CA VAL A 147 11.96 28.04 -4.43
C VAL A 147 12.11 29.23 -5.38
N LYS A 148 12.59 29.02 -6.60
CA LYS A 148 12.75 30.10 -7.61
C LYS A 148 11.44 30.76 -7.98
N ALA A 149 10.35 30.01 -8.01
CA ALA A 149 9.04 30.56 -8.34
C ALA A 149 8.41 31.38 -7.19
N GLY A 150 8.94 31.33 -5.97
CA GLY A 150 8.40 32.03 -4.80
C GLY A 150 6.93 31.69 -4.47
N ARG A 151 6.45 30.54 -4.95
CA ARG A 151 5.03 30.14 -4.84
C ARG A 151 4.81 29.20 -3.67
N LYS A 152 3.53 29.05 -3.27
CA LYS A 152 3.11 27.98 -2.36
C LYS A 152 3.54 26.61 -2.91
N GLY A 153 3.90 25.67 -2.02
CA GLY A 153 4.28 24.32 -2.41
C GLY A 153 5.77 23.99 -2.23
N VAL A 154 6.60 24.94 -1.81
CA VAL A 154 8.03 24.70 -1.51
C VAL A 154 8.19 23.60 -0.45
N LEU A 155 7.44 23.70 0.65
CA LEU A 155 7.49 22.72 1.74
C LEU A 155 7.03 21.35 1.26
N ALA A 156 5.99 21.28 0.40
CA ALA A 156 5.50 20.05 -0.17
C ALA A 156 6.55 19.41 -1.11
N ALA A 157 7.26 20.21 -1.92
CA ALA A 157 8.33 19.70 -2.79
C ALA A 157 9.49 19.11 -1.99
N TYR A 158 9.97 19.79 -0.94
CA TYR A 158 10.99 19.26 -0.02
C TYR A 158 10.55 17.96 0.63
N ARG A 159 9.33 17.93 1.18
CA ARG A 159 8.75 16.73 1.77
C ARG A 159 8.73 15.57 0.76
N ASP A 160 8.25 15.79 -0.45
CA ASP A 160 8.08 14.76 -1.47
C ASP A 160 9.45 14.19 -1.89
N ALA A 161 10.46 15.04 -2.12
CA ALA A 161 11.84 14.61 -2.38
C ALA A 161 12.40 13.75 -1.24
N THR A 162 12.21 14.20 0.01
CA THR A 162 12.67 13.44 1.19
C THR A 162 11.94 12.11 1.34
N ILE A 163 10.63 12.04 1.09
CA ILE A 163 9.85 10.79 1.14
C ILE A 163 10.45 9.75 0.21
N PHE A 164 10.76 10.08 -1.03
CA PHE A 164 11.31 9.12 -2.00
C PHE A 164 12.71 8.67 -1.62
N LYS A 165 13.54 9.58 -1.11
CA LYS A 165 14.87 9.26 -0.59
C LYS A 165 14.79 8.34 0.64
N VAL A 166 13.87 8.58 1.55
CA VAL A 166 13.61 7.73 2.73
C VAL A 166 13.08 6.35 2.32
N MET A 167 12.12 6.30 1.40
CA MET A 167 11.60 5.01 0.90
C MET A 167 12.70 4.16 0.29
N TYR A 168 13.60 4.76 -0.45
CA TYR A 168 14.72 4.08 -1.07
C TYR A 168 15.84 3.78 -0.08
N GLY A 169 16.28 4.76 0.73
CA GLY A 169 17.42 4.64 1.65
C GLY A 169 17.22 3.59 2.75
N TRP A 170 16.00 3.36 3.19
CA TRP A 170 15.65 2.33 4.18
C TRP A 170 14.79 1.19 3.62
N GLY A 171 14.54 1.13 2.32
CA GLY A 171 13.73 0.08 1.71
C GLY A 171 12.31 -0.01 2.31
N LEU A 172 11.67 1.13 2.57
CA LEU A 172 10.36 1.17 3.24
C LEU A 172 9.20 1.02 2.26
N ARG A 173 8.12 0.38 2.74
CA ARG A 173 6.86 0.39 2.00
C ARG A 173 6.18 1.75 2.14
N ARG A 174 5.44 2.17 1.11
CA ARG A 174 4.63 3.39 1.09
C ARG A 174 3.80 3.62 2.36
N THR A 175 3.09 2.58 2.79
CA THR A 175 2.25 2.66 3.99
C THR A 175 3.05 2.74 5.28
N GLU A 176 4.24 2.15 5.32
CA GLU A 176 5.17 2.25 6.43
C GLU A 176 5.70 3.69 6.51
N THR A 177 6.16 4.24 5.39
CA THR A 177 6.69 5.61 5.31
C THR A 177 5.65 6.67 5.72
N ALA A 178 4.42 6.56 5.23
CA ALA A 178 3.34 7.48 5.59
C ALA A 178 2.97 7.44 7.09
N LYS A 179 3.29 6.34 7.79
CA LYS A 179 3.00 6.15 9.22
C LYS A 179 4.18 6.43 10.15
N LEU A 180 5.32 6.87 9.62
CA LEU A 180 6.47 7.23 10.44
C LEU A 180 6.17 8.43 11.32
N ASP A 181 6.69 8.37 12.54
CA ASP A 181 6.72 9.48 13.48
C ASP A 181 8.18 9.94 13.72
N LEU A 182 8.34 11.11 14.30
CA LEU A 182 9.65 11.64 14.68
C LEU A 182 10.38 10.72 15.67
N LEU A 183 9.64 10.02 16.53
CA LEU A 183 10.18 9.10 17.55
C LEU A 183 10.64 7.75 16.98
N ASP A 184 10.40 7.47 15.72
CA ASP A 184 10.76 6.19 15.11
C ASP A 184 12.25 6.09 14.72
N TRP A 185 13.00 7.16 14.87
CA TRP A 185 14.40 7.25 14.44
C TRP A 185 15.39 7.03 15.59
N GLY A 186 16.56 6.51 15.26
CA GLY A 186 17.61 6.24 16.22
C GLY A 186 18.98 6.12 15.57
N ARG A 187 20.02 6.08 16.41
CA ARG A 187 21.39 5.88 15.97
C ARG A 187 21.60 4.45 15.46
N ASN A 188 22.46 4.31 14.46
CA ASN A 188 22.97 3.01 14.04
C ASN A 188 24.28 2.72 14.79
N PRO A 189 24.32 1.71 15.68
CA PRO A 189 25.56 1.40 16.39
C PRO A 189 26.72 0.96 15.48
N ALA A 190 26.41 0.40 14.32
CA ALA A 190 27.40 -0.04 13.33
C ALA A 190 27.87 1.09 12.39
N ALA A 191 27.22 2.26 12.43
CA ALA A 191 27.55 3.44 11.64
C ALA A 191 27.21 4.71 12.44
N PRO A 192 27.94 5.01 13.52
CA PRO A 192 27.63 6.13 14.41
C PRO A 192 27.77 7.49 13.74
N GLU A 193 28.53 7.58 12.67
CA GLU A 193 28.68 8.77 11.82
C GLU A 193 27.39 9.23 11.15
N LEU A 194 26.40 8.34 11.00
CA LEU A 194 25.08 8.67 10.47
C LEU A 194 24.17 9.39 11.47
N GLY A 195 24.65 9.65 12.69
CA GLY A 195 23.94 10.45 13.69
C GLY A 195 22.60 9.85 14.15
N PRO A 196 21.60 10.71 14.52
CA PRO A 196 20.37 10.25 15.14
C PRO A 196 19.39 9.56 14.17
N TYR A 197 19.64 9.61 12.87
CA TYR A 197 18.72 9.10 11.84
C TYR A 197 19.22 7.82 11.13
N GLY A 198 20.28 7.18 11.63
CA GLY A 198 20.89 5.98 11.02
C GLY A 198 19.98 4.75 11.00
N THR A 199 19.01 4.64 11.91
CA THR A 199 18.03 3.53 11.96
C THR A 199 16.60 4.03 12.06
N VAL A 200 15.64 3.23 11.58
CA VAL A 200 14.21 3.47 11.74
C VAL A 200 13.49 2.27 12.32
N GLN A 201 12.62 2.52 13.30
CA GLN A 201 11.72 1.52 13.89
C GLN A 201 10.40 1.48 13.13
N VAL A 202 10.23 0.48 12.28
CA VAL A 202 8.99 0.28 11.52
C VAL A 202 7.96 -0.42 12.41
N ARG A 203 7.04 0.35 12.99
CA ARG A 203 6.01 -0.15 13.93
C ARG A 203 4.84 -0.82 13.21
N TYR A 204 4.52 -0.42 11.99
CA TYR A 204 3.32 -0.82 11.25
C TYR A 204 3.65 -1.64 10.00
N GLY A 205 4.49 -2.66 10.13
CA GLY A 205 4.77 -3.60 9.06
C GLY A 205 3.53 -4.39 8.63
N LYS A 206 3.61 -5.10 7.49
CA LYS A 206 2.53 -5.98 7.02
C LYS A 206 2.30 -7.08 8.06
N ALA A 207 1.13 -7.09 8.69
CA ALA A 207 0.75 -8.16 9.61
C ALA A 207 0.55 -9.47 8.85
N LYS A 208 0.92 -10.60 9.44
CA LYS A 208 0.41 -11.90 9.03
C LYS A 208 -1.02 -12.06 9.57
N ARG A 209 -1.80 -12.94 8.92
CA ARG A 209 -3.21 -13.23 9.24
C ARG A 209 -3.44 -13.37 10.76
N GLY A 210 -4.26 -12.52 11.34
CA GLY A 210 -4.60 -12.56 12.77
C GLY A 210 -3.49 -12.17 13.75
N GLN A 211 -2.33 -11.68 13.28
CA GLN A 211 -1.23 -11.26 14.15
C GLN A 211 -1.07 -9.73 14.16
N PRO A 212 -0.53 -9.15 15.24
CA PRO A 212 -0.21 -7.73 15.28
C PRO A 212 0.80 -7.36 14.19
N SER A 213 0.84 -6.08 13.84
CA SER A 213 1.78 -5.56 12.85
C SER A 213 3.22 -5.92 13.23
N ARG A 214 3.96 -6.49 12.29
CA ARG A 214 5.35 -6.89 12.52
C ARG A 214 6.22 -5.65 12.71
N ARG A 215 6.85 -5.53 13.87
CA ARG A 215 7.83 -4.49 14.15
C ARG A 215 9.20 -4.94 13.64
N ARG A 216 9.97 -4.02 13.08
CA ARG A 216 11.35 -4.27 12.69
C ARG A 216 12.17 -2.99 12.75
N SER A 217 13.45 -3.12 13.05
CA SER A 217 14.43 -2.06 12.88
C SER A 217 15.06 -2.18 11.50
N VAL A 218 15.27 -1.06 10.83
CA VAL A 218 15.95 -0.99 9.54
C VAL A 218 17.03 0.07 9.62
N ALA A 219 18.27 -0.34 9.32
CA ALA A 219 19.40 0.58 9.23
C ALA A 219 19.59 1.06 7.78
N SER A 220 19.96 2.32 7.61
CA SER A 220 20.49 2.82 6.35
C SER A 220 22.00 2.72 6.33
N VAL A 221 22.55 2.55 5.16
CA VAL A 221 23.99 2.65 4.86
C VAL A 221 24.27 3.78 3.86
N MET A 222 23.25 4.61 3.58
CA MET A 222 23.29 5.66 2.58
C MET A 222 23.35 7.02 3.28
N GLY A 223 24.55 7.55 3.50
CA GLY A 223 24.77 8.84 4.17
C GLY A 223 23.92 9.96 3.59
N TRP A 224 23.88 10.09 2.25
CA TRP A 224 23.08 11.10 1.58
C TRP A 224 21.57 11.04 1.86
N ALA A 225 21.01 9.83 2.08
CA ALA A 225 19.59 9.70 2.43
C ALA A 225 19.35 10.14 3.88
N VAL A 226 20.30 9.85 4.76
CA VAL A 226 20.29 10.26 6.17
C VAL A 226 20.44 11.79 6.26
N GLU A 227 21.36 12.40 5.53
CA GLU A 227 21.54 13.86 5.46
C GLU A 227 20.28 14.56 4.96
N SER A 228 19.66 14.04 3.88
CA SER A 228 18.41 14.60 3.34
C SER A 228 17.26 14.52 4.36
N LEU A 229 17.21 13.45 5.17
CA LEU A 229 16.20 13.33 6.22
C LEU A 229 16.51 14.28 7.39
N ALA A 230 17.77 14.40 7.80
CA ALA A 230 18.21 15.31 8.86
C ALA A 230 17.84 16.75 8.50
N ASP A 231 18.20 17.20 7.30
CA ASP A 231 17.85 18.53 6.78
C ASP A 231 16.33 18.76 6.79
N TYR A 232 15.56 17.78 6.32
CA TYR A 232 14.10 17.89 6.35
C TYR A 232 13.55 18.05 7.77
N VAL A 233 14.02 17.23 8.72
CA VAL A 233 13.51 17.25 10.10
C VAL A 233 13.90 18.53 10.83
N GLU A 234 15.12 19.01 10.62
CA GLU A 234 15.70 20.14 11.34
C GLU A 234 15.28 21.49 10.74
N ASN A 235 15.23 21.60 9.41
CA ASN A 235 15.07 22.88 8.72
C ASN A 235 13.73 23.08 7.99
N ILE A 236 13.09 22.00 7.55
CA ILE A 236 11.90 22.08 6.71
C ILE A 236 10.63 21.74 7.49
N ARG A 237 10.65 20.61 8.20
CA ARG A 237 9.48 20.13 8.92
C ARG A 237 8.95 21.12 9.98
N PRO A 238 9.77 21.86 10.74
CA PRO A 238 9.28 22.86 11.68
C PRO A 238 8.48 24.00 11.04
N ARG A 239 8.62 24.16 9.73
CA ARG A 239 7.86 25.18 8.95
C ARG A 239 6.45 24.74 8.56
N PHE A 240 6.10 23.46 8.79
CA PHE A 240 4.72 23.00 8.72
C PHE A 240 4.02 23.28 10.05
N GLU A 241 2.82 23.82 9.99
CA GLU A 241 1.99 24.03 11.17
C GLU A 241 0.88 22.97 11.27
N PRO A 242 0.57 22.45 12.46
CA PRO A 242 1.21 22.68 13.76
C PRO A 242 2.50 21.86 13.91
N THR A 243 3.48 22.41 14.62
CA THR A 243 4.80 21.79 14.85
C THR A 243 4.75 20.60 15.81
N GLU A 244 3.75 20.51 16.67
CA GLU A 244 3.61 19.44 17.69
C GLU A 244 3.08 18.11 17.15
N HIS A 245 2.69 18.04 15.90
CA HIS A 245 2.16 16.81 15.32
C HIS A 245 3.24 15.71 15.29
N PRO A 246 2.98 14.46 15.78
CA PRO A 246 4.00 13.43 15.89
C PRO A 246 4.49 12.88 14.54
N ALA A 247 3.70 12.99 13.48
CA ALA A 247 4.04 12.44 12.17
C ALA A 247 5.30 13.08 11.58
N LEU A 248 6.15 12.25 10.97
CA LEU A 248 7.31 12.73 10.24
C LEU A 248 6.90 13.59 9.05
N PHE A 249 5.99 13.10 8.20
CA PHE A 249 5.56 13.78 6.98
C PHE A 249 4.16 14.37 7.14
N LEU A 250 4.08 15.69 6.98
CA LEU A 250 2.86 16.48 7.12
C LEU A 250 2.33 16.96 5.76
N THR A 251 1.03 17.18 5.71
CA THR A 251 0.40 17.95 4.63
C THR A 251 0.47 19.44 4.96
N GLU A 252 0.34 20.30 3.96
CA GLU A 252 0.25 21.78 4.16
C GLU A 252 -1.01 22.18 4.95
N ARG A 253 -1.93 21.23 5.20
CA ARG A 253 -3.13 21.41 6.05
C ARG A 253 -2.96 20.80 7.44
N ALA A 254 -1.73 20.68 7.91
CA ALA A 254 -1.41 20.26 9.27
C ALA A 254 -1.76 18.80 9.65
N GLY A 255 -2.12 17.96 8.71
CA GLY A 255 -2.40 16.54 8.96
C GLY A 255 -1.27 15.61 8.52
N ARG A 256 -1.28 14.36 9.00
CA ARG A 256 -0.39 13.31 8.52
C ARG A 256 -0.62 13.05 7.02
N LEU A 257 0.46 12.94 6.24
CA LEU A 257 0.38 12.57 4.84
C LEU A 257 -0.15 11.14 4.69
N LYS A 258 -1.13 10.95 3.81
CA LYS A 258 -1.72 9.63 3.54
C LYS A 258 -0.90 8.86 2.50
N ALA A 259 -0.93 7.53 2.60
CA ALA A 259 -0.24 6.67 1.63
C ALA A 259 -0.76 6.83 0.19
N SER A 260 -2.04 7.19 0.00
CA SER A 260 -2.60 7.52 -1.32
C SER A 260 -1.98 8.77 -1.92
N GLU A 261 -1.66 9.77 -1.10
CA GLU A 261 -0.99 11.00 -1.55
C GLU A 261 0.45 10.71 -1.97
N VAL A 262 1.18 9.84 -1.25
CA VAL A 262 2.51 9.37 -1.68
C VAL A 262 2.44 8.72 -3.06
N ASN A 263 1.40 7.90 -3.34
CA ASN A 263 1.18 7.32 -4.66
C ASN A 263 0.95 8.38 -5.73
N ALA A 264 0.07 9.33 -5.47
CA ALA A 264 -0.26 10.37 -6.44
C ALA A 264 0.98 11.24 -6.78
N ARG A 265 1.79 11.58 -5.77
CA ARG A 265 3.04 12.32 -5.98
C ARG A 265 4.06 11.52 -6.78
N PHE A 266 4.24 10.25 -6.42
CA PHE A 266 5.13 9.36 -7.17
C PHE A 266 4.71 9.24 -8.64
N ALA A 267 3.41 9.00 -8.90
CA ALA A 267 2.88 8.89 -10.26
C ALA A 267 3.12 10.18 -11.06
N ALA A 268 2.86 11.35 -10.47
CA ALA A 268 3.11 12.62 -11.12
C ALA A 268 4.60 12.82 -11.52
N TYR A 269 5.55 12.39 -10.67
CA TYR A 269 6.98 12.50 -10.96
C TYR A 269 7.43 11.48 -12.03
N ARG A 270 6.93 10.24 -11.91
CA ARG A 270 7.15 9.18 -12.90
C ARG A 270 6.67 9.61 -14.28
N ASP A 271 5.44 10.11 -14.37
CA ASP A 271 4.79 10.48 -15.63
C ASP A 271 5.46 11.71 -16.26
N ALA A 272 5.89 12.70 -15.46
CA ALA A 272 6.65 13.87 -15.94
C ALA A 272 8.04 13.49 -16.52
N LEU A 273 8.59 12.35 -16.10
CA LEU A 273 9.85 11.82 -16.62
C LEU A 273 9.68 10.85 -17.80
N GLY A 274 8.43 10.53 -18.19
CA GLY A 274 8.13 9.52 -19.19
C GLY A 274 8.58 8.11 -18.80
N LEU A 275 8.65 7.82 -17.49
CA LEU A 275 9.05 6.51 -16.99
C LEU A 275 7.86 5.53 -17.09
N PRO A 276 8.12 4.22 -17.26
CA PRO A 276 7.08 3.20 -17.40
C PRO A 276 6.05 3.20 -16.26
N SER A 277 4.78 3.00 -16.59
CA SER A 277 3.67 2.92 -15.64
C SER A 277 3.79 1.75 -14.65
N SER A 278 4.54 0.71 -15.02
CA SER A 278 4.90 -0.43 -14.18
C SER A 278 5.76 -0.05 -12.97
N LEU A 279 6.46 1.09 -13.00
CA LEU A 279 7.18 1.61 -11.85
C LEU A 279 6.20 2.21 -10.84
N THR A 280 6.26 1.72 -9.63
CA THR A 280 5.40 2.09 -8.51
C THR A 280 6.24 2.49 -7.29
N PRO A 281 5.68 3.09 -6.23
CA PRO A 281 6.43 3.30 -5.00
C PRO A 281 7.06 2.03 -4.42
N HIS A 282 6.51 0.85 -4.74
CA HIS A 282 7.10 -0.43 -4.33
C HIS A 282 8.41 -0.73 -5.07
N SER A 283 8.55 -0.24 -6.30
CA SER A 283 9.78 -0.37 -7.08
C SER A 283 10.98 0.32 -6.41
N LEU A 284 10.78 1.44 -5.67
CA LEU A 284 11.84 2.06 -4.86
C LEU A 284 12.42 1.09 -3.84
N ARG A 285 11.53 0.37 -3.12
CA ARG A 285 11.95 -0.65 -2.16
C ARG A 285 12.66 -1.83 -2.84
N HIS A 286 12.12 -2.35 -3.94
CA HIS A 286 12.77 -3.44 -4.69
C HIS A 286 14.17 -3.06 -5.19
N SER A 287 14.37 -1.80 -5.54
CA SER A 287 15.68 -1.28 -5.92
C SER A 287 16.65 -1.22 -4.74
N ALA A 288 16.16 -0.94 -3.52
CA ALA A 288 16.97 -0.97 -2.30
C ALA A 288 17.42 -2.39 -1.94
N ASP A 289 16.53 -3.38 -2.07
CA ASP A 289 16.79 -4.78 -1.70
C ASP A 289 17.81 -5.48 -2.63
N ARG A 290 18.02 -5.00 -3.86
CA ARG A 290 18.86 -5.66 -4.90
C ARG A 290 20.29 -5.11 -5.04
N ARG A 291 20.74 -4.21 -4.17
CA ARG A 291 22.05 -3.55 -4.36
C ARG A 291 23.21 -4.24 -3.69
N PRO A 292 24.34 -4.36 -4.44
CA PRO A 292 25.65 -4.29 -3.83
C PRO A 292 25.91 -2.82 -3.38
N LEU A 293 26.45 -2.66 -2.21
CA LEU A 293 26.63 -1.45 -1.39
C LEU A 293 27.52 -0.33 -2.00
N ARG A 294 27.39 0.06 -3.28
CA ARG A 294 28.24 1.12 -3.84
C ARG A 294 27.51 2.11 -4.76
N THR A 295 27.51 3.36 -4.29
CA THR A 295 27.53 4.67 -5.00
C THR A 295 26.43 5.02 -5.99
N LEU A 296 25.38 5.69 -5.48
CA LEU A 296 24.77 6.81 -6.22
C LEU A 296 25.59 8.07 -5.90
N ARG A 297 25.96 8.84 -6.92
CA ARG A 297 26.38 10.22 -6.72
C ARG A 297 25.12 11.05 -6.51
N VAL A 298 25.01 11.70 -5.38
CA VAL A 298 24.04 12.79 -5.17
C VAL A 298 24.74 14.05 -5.68
N ALA A 299 24.05 14.84 -6.48
CA ALA A 299 24.45 16.20 -6.72
C ALA A 299 24.55 16.89 -5.35
N GLU A 300 25.68 17.51 -5.05
CA GLU A 300 25.81 18.29 -3.83
C GLU A 300 24.67 19.31 -3.81
N PRO A 301 23.94 19.43 -2.68
CA PRO A 301 22.98 20.51 -2.55
C PRO A 301 23.74 21.80 -2.77
N ALA A 302 23.21 22.66 -3.66
CA ALA A 302 23.80 23.96 -3.92
C ALA A 302 23.96 24.67 -2.57
N ALA A 303 25.20 24.75 -2.11
CA ALA A 303 25.54 25.41 -0.87
C ALA A 303 25.05 26.86 -0.95
N GLY A 304 24.04 27.22 -0.18
CA GLY A 304 23.68 28.62 -0.01
C GLY A 304 22.24 29.06 -0.18
N ALA A 305 21.26 28.18 -0.35
CA ALA A 305 19.85 28.60 -0.29
C ALA A 305 19.31 28.59 1.15
N VAL A 306 20.00 29.26 2.05
CA VAL A 306 19.42 29.70 3.31
C VAL A 306 18.46 30.84 2.98
N CYS A 307 17.17 30.54 2.83
CA CYS A 307 16.15 31.58 2.95
C CYS A 307 16.25 32.19 4.35
N ARG A 308 16.94 33.33 4.45
CA ARG A 308 16.82 34.22 5.61
C ARG A 308 15.43 34.83 5.64
N PRO A 309 14.92 35.15 6.84
CA PRO A 309 13.56 35.55 7.12
C PRO A 309 13.04 36.73 6.35
#